data_71ac7ab19549b04f063d10f504b693f6
#
_entry.id   71ac7ab19549b04f063d10f504b693f6
#
_cell.length_a   1.000
_cell.length_b   1.000
_cell.length_c   1.000
_cell.angle_alpha   90.00
_cell.angle_beta   90.00
_cell.angle_gamma   90.00
#
_symmetry.space_group_name_H-M   'P 1'
#
loop_
_entity.id
_entity.type
_entity.pdbx_description
1 polymer ?
#
loop_
_entity_poly.entity_id
_entity_poly.type
_entity_poly.pdbx_seq_one_letter_code
_entity_poly.pdbx_strand_id
1 'polypeptide(L)'
;AAGAKYGSSEIVDTAAAIKNGGVAAAQAGVGFEQLNAAIQVLAEREIKGGEAGTALRNVILNLEKGTDKSLKPSVVGLSQALTNLSGKNLSTAQAVKLFGVENLNAASILVQNRSKLDELTASLTGTKTAHEQASIRVNNLNGDLLGLSSAFEGMVIKIGQSSNGPLRSGIQVATEALNS
;
A
#
# COMPACT_ATOMS: atom_id res chain seq x y z
N ALA A 1 -12.14 1.71 -8.37
CA ALA A 1 -13.09 0.76 -8.98
C ALA A 1 -12.55 -0.68 -9.02
N ALA A 2 -11.27 -0.91 -9.37
CA ALA A 2 -10.68 -2.24 -9.36
C ALA A 2 -10.61 -2.84 -7.94
N GLY A 3 -10.25 -2.04 -6.94
CA GLY A 3 -10.23 -2.48 -5.54
C GLY A 3 -11.60 -2.90 -5.03
N ALA A 4 -12.66 -2.15 -5.34
CA ALA A 4 -14.03 -2.49 -4.99
C ALA A 4 -14.56 -3.74 -5.71
N LYS A 5 -13.97 -4.11 -6.85
CA LYS A 5 -14.34 -5.33 -7.58
C LYS A 5 -13.70 -6.59 -7.00
N TYR A 6 -12.49 -6.46 -6.47
CA TYR A 6 -11.68 -7.60 -6.01
C TYR A 6 -11.48 -7.64 -4.50
N GLY A 7 -12.00 -6.67 -3.76
CA GLY A 7 -11.81 -6.57 -2.31
C GLY A 7 -13.03 -6.00 -1.58
N SER A 8 -12.90 -5.92 -0.27
CA SER A 8 -13.97 -5.52 0.67
C SER A 8 -14.01 -4.02 0.94
N SER A 9 -13.14 -3.22 0.29
CA SER A 9 -13.10 -1.77 0.48
C SER A 9 -13.93 -1.05 -0.56
N GLU A 10 -14.72 -0.08 -0.11
CA GLU A 10 -15.40 0.86 -0.99
C GLU A 10 -14.42 1.95 -1.51
N ILE A 11 -14.80 2.64 -2.59
CA ILE A 11 -13.95 3.69 -3.20
C ILE A 11 -13.61 4.79 -2.19
N VAL A 12 -14.60 5.22 -1.40
CA VAL A 12 -14.42 6.26 -0.38
C VAL A 12 -13.45 5.81 0.71
N ASP A 13 -13.56 4.56 1.16
CA ASP A 13 -12.66 3.97 2.14
C ASP A 13 -11.23 3.85 1.59
N THR A 14 -11.09 3.42 0.34
CA THR A 14 -9.79 3.35 -0.33
C THR A 14 -9.15 4.73 -0.45
N ALA A 15 -9.94 5.77 -0.79
CA ALA A 15 -9.46 7.15 -0.86
C ALA A 15 -8.94 7.65 0.49
N ALA A 16 -9.70 7.43 1.56
CA ALA A 16 -9.31 7.82 2.91
C ALA A 16 -8.03 7.07 3.37
N ALA A 17 -7.94 5.78 3.06
CA ALA A 17 -6.77 4.97 3.37
C ALA A 17 -5.51 5.46 2.63
N ILE A 18 -5.61 5.76 1.34
CA ILE A 18 -4.50 6.31 0.54
C ILE A 18 -4.08 7.68 1.06
N LYS A 19 -5.03 8.55 1.41
CA LYS A 19 -4.73 9.86 2.01
C LYS A 19 -3.88 9.73 3.27
N ASN A 20 -4.17 8.77 4.13
CA ASN A 20 -3.48 8.59 5.40
C ASN A 20 -2.18 7.78 5.28
N GLY A 21 -2.12 6.81 4.39
CA GLY A 21 -1.01 5.86 4.26
C GLY A 21 -0.08 6.10 3.08
N GLY A 22 -0.55 6.82 2.05
CA GLY A 22 0.13 6.92 0.77
C GLY A 22 1.52 7.53 0.82
N VAL A 23 1.73 8.57 1.63
CA VAL A 23 3.04 9.21 1.77
C VAL A 23 4.08 8.24 2.32
N ALA A 24 3.75 7.52 3.39
CA ALA A 24 4.68 6.54 3.98
C ALA A 24 4.95 5.37 3.02
N ALA A 25 3.92 4.91 2.31
CA ALA A 25 4.05 3.88 1.29
C ALA A 25 5.00 4.33 0.17
N ALA A 26 4.80 5.52 -0.37
CA ALA A 26 5.65 6.09 -1.42
C ALA A 26 7.11 6.26 -0.95
N GLN A 27 7.33 6.74 0.27
CA GLN A 27 8.67 6.88 0.86
C GLN A 27 9.38 5.53 1.05
N ALA A 28 8.62 4.48 1.33
CA ALA A 28 9.12 3.12 1.47
C ALA A 28 9.19 2.36 0.13
N GLY A 29 8.95 3.00 -1.01
CA GLY A 29 8.97 2.38 -2.32
C GLY A 29 7.84 1.37 -2.57
N VAL A 30 6.74 1.46 -1.79
CA VAL A 30 5.54 0.65 -1.98
C VAL A 30 4.70 1.27 -3.09
N GLY A 31 4.50 0.52 -4.19
CA GLY A 31 3.71 0.97 -5.34
C GLY A 31 2.22 1.06 -5.03
N PHE A 32 1.50 1.75 -5.91
CA PHE A 32 0.06 1.99 -5.75
C PHE A 32 -0.75 0.69 -5.68
N GLU A 33 -0.44 -0.28 -6.55
CA GLU A 33 -1.12 -1.58 -6.60
C GLU A 33 -0.94 -2.35 -5.30
N GLN A 34 0.27 -2.37 -4.77
CA GLN A 34 0.57 -3.05 -3.51
C GLN A 34 -0.05 -2.33 -2.31
N LEU A 35 -0.06 -1.00 -2.31
CA LEU A 35 -0.76 -0.20 -1.31
C LEU A 35 -2.25 -0.51 -1.32
N ASN A 36 -2.87 -0.52 -2.50
CA ASN A 36 -4.29 -0.85 -2.65
C ASN A 36 -4.58 -2.28 -2.22
N ALA A 37 -3.75 -3.26 -2.62
CA ALA A 37 -3.88 -4.64 -2.17
C ALA A 37 -3.82 -4.78 -0.64
N ALA A 38 -2.89 -4.07 0.01
CA ALA A 38 -2.78 -4.07 1.47
C ALA A 38 -4.02 -3.47 2.14
N ILE A 39 -4.57 -2.38 1.58
CA ILE A 39 -5.83 -1.78 2.06
C ILE A 39 -6.99 -2.79 1.95
N GLN A 40 -7.09 -3.53 0.84
CA GLN A 40 -8.13 -4.55 0.66
C GLN A 40 -7.99 -5.70 1.67
N VAL A 41 -6.77 -6.17 1.90
CA VAL A 41 -6.48 -7.20 2.90
C VAL A 41 -6.92 -6.76 4.30
N LEU A 42 -6.65 -5.51 4.68
CA LEU A 42 -7.10 -4.95 5.96
C LEU A 42 -8.62 -4.79 6.01
N ALA A 43 -9.24 -4.34 4.92
CA ALA A 43 -10.68 -4.14 4.82
C ALA A 43 -11.49 -5.44 4.99
N GLU A 44 -10.97 -6.58 4.53
CA GLU A 44 -11.58 -7.91 4.76
C GLU A 44 -11.60 -8.31 6.24
N ARG A 45 -10.79 -7.67 7.05
CA ARG A 45 -10.75 -7.86 8.51
C ARG A 45 -11.33 -6.67 9.26
N GLU A 46 -12.24 -5.93 8.60
CA GLU A 46 -12.97 -4.78 9.14
C GLU A 46 -12.11 -3.55 9.49
N ILE A 47 -10.84 -3.51 9.09
CA ILE A 47 -9.99 -2.31 9.20
C ILE A 47 -10.10 -1.55 7.87
N LYS A 48 -10.91 -0.48 7.85
CA LYS A 48 -11.32 0.23 6.61
C LYS A 48 -10.96 1.71 6.65
N GLY A 49 -11.02 2.34 5.50
CA GLY A 49 -10.92 3.79 5.36
C GLY A 49 -9.65 4.37 5.96
N GLY A 50 -9.79 5.50 6.65
CA GLY A 50 -8.67 6.19 7.29
C GLY A 50 -7.93 5.36 8.33
N GLU A 51 -8.62 4.45 9.00
CA GLU A 51 -8.01 3.51 9.96
C GLU A 51 -7.04 2.57 9.26
N ALA A 52 -7.43 1.97 8.13
CA ALA A 52 -6.56 1.11 7.34
C ALA A 52 -5.30 1.85 6.86
N GLY A 53 -5.47 3.07 6.37
CA GLY A 53 -4.35 3.91 5.94
C GLY A 53 -3.40 4.26 7.07
N THR A 54 -3.92 4.61 8.24
CA THR A 54 -3.13 4.92 9.43
C THR A 54 -2.39 3.69 9.95
N ALA A 55 -3.07 2.55 10.03
CA ALA A 55 -2.47 1.30 10.47
C ALA A 55 -1.35 0.85 9.51
N LEU A 56 -1.60 0.91 8.20
CA LEU A 56 -0.61 0.56 7.19
C LEU A 56 0.60 1.49 7.23
N ARG A 57 0.37 2.81 7.35
CA ARG A 57 1.44 3.79 7.56
C ARG A 57 2.33 3.42 8.75
N ASN A 58 1.71 3.12 9.88
CA ASN A 58 2.43 2.81 11.10
C ASN A 58 3.22 1.50 11.00
N VAL A 59 2.64 0.47 10.35
CA VAL A 59 3.35 -0.79 10.07
C VAL A 59 4.58 -0.54 9.21
N ILE A 60 4.44 0.18 8.10
CA ILE A 60 5.55 0.51 7.20
C ILE A 60 6.63 1.30 7.95
N LEU A 61 6.27 2.35 8.66
CA LEU A 61 7.23 3.19 9.40
C LEU A 61 7.97 2.39 10.50
N ASN A 62 7.28 1.48 11.17
CA ASN A 62 7.91 0.65 12.20
C ASN A 62 8.89 -0.35 11.59
N LEU A 63 8.60 -0.92 10.44
CA LEU A 63 9.55 -1.76 9.70
C LEU A 63 10.77 -0.96 9.23
N GLU A 64 10.58 0.28 8.76
CA GLU A 64 11.66 1.16 8.31
C GLU A 64 12.59 1.62 9.45
N LYS A 65 12.05 1.85 10.65
CA LYS A 65 12.84 2.28 11.82
C LYS A 65 13.81 1.23 12.33
N GLY A 66 13.54 -0.04 12.08
CA GLY A 66 14.37 -1.14 12.54
C GLY A 66 15.80 -1.11 11.96
N THR A 67 16.73 -1.77 12.63
CA THR A 67 18.11 -1.93 12.15
C THR A 67 18.25 -3.08 11.15
N ASP A 68 17.30 -4.00 11.13
CA ASP A 68 17.28 -5.15 10.26
C ASP A 68 16.85 -4.77 8.85
N LYS A 69 17.79 -4.70 7.93
CA LYS A 69 17.55 -4.35 6.53
C LYS A 69 16.61 -5.32 5.82
N SER A 70 16.53 -6.59 6.27
CA SER A 70 15.64 -7.58 5.67
C SER A 70 14.16 -7.34 5.96
N LEU A 71 13.84 -6.47 6.91
CA LEU A 71 12.48 -6.08 7.29
C LEU A 71 12.06 -4.73 6.70
N LYS A 72 12.96 -4.00 6.04
CA LYS A 72 12.66 -2.67 5.51
C LYS A 72 11.98 -2.77 4.14
N PRO A 73 10.74 -2.31 3.99
CA PRO A 73 10.07 -2.28 2.69
C PRO A 73 10.87 -1.51 1.63
N SER A 74 11.58 -0.44 1.99
CA SER A 74 12.42 0.34 1.07
C SER A 74 13.62 -0.46 0.52
N VAL A 75 14.01 -1.55 1.15
CA VAL A 75 15.17 -2.38 0.76
C VAL A 75 14.73 -3.62 0.02
N VAL A 76 13.74 -4.33 0.54
CA VAL A 76 13.32 -5.66 0.04
C VAL A 76 11.90 -5.68 -0.56
N GLY A 77 11.17 -4.58 -0.48
CA GLY A 77 9.74 -4.51 -0.81
C GLY A 77 8.84 -4.96 0.34
N LEU A 78 7.58 -4.51 0.34
CA LEU A 78 6.65 -4.78 1.43
C LEU A 78 6.35 -6.27 1.59
N SER A 79 6.07 -6.98 0.49
CA SER A 79 5.76 -8.41 0.52
C SER A 79 6.91 -9.25 1.09
N GLN A 80 8.13 -8.99 0.63
CA GLN A 80 9.31 -9.70 1.13
C GLN A 80 9.61 -9.35 2.58
N ALA A 81 9.41 -8.09 2.98
CA ALA A 81 9.55 -7.67 4.38
C ALA A 81 8.57 -8.41 5.30
N LEU A 82 7.32 -8.56 4.89
CA LEU A 82 6.30 -9.33 5.63
C LEU A 82 6.64 -10.83 5.67
N THR A 83 7.17 -11.38 4.58
CA THR A 83 7.63 -12.78 4.53
C THR A 83 8.79 -13.00 5.47
N ASN A 84 9.78 -12.13 5.47
CA ASN A 84 10.92 -12.20 6.36
C ASN A 84 10.51 -12.04 7.84
N LEU A 85 9.56 -11.13 8.10
CA LEU A 85 8.98 -10.93 9.44
C LEU A 85 8.30 -12.20 9.94
N SER A 86 7.52 -12.87 9.09
CA SER A 86 6.88 -14.16 9.41
C SER A 86 7.91 -15.22 9.82
N GLY A 87 9.04 -15.29 9.11
CA GLY A 87 10.11 -16.24 9.37
C GLY A 87 10.87 -15.99 10.70
N LYS A 88 10.74 -14.79 11.27
CA LYS A 88 11.41 -14.46 12.54
C LYS A 88 10.75 -15.05 13.78
N ASN A 89 9.52 -15.57 13.67
CA ASN A 89 8.77 -16.18 14.77
C ASN A 89 8.79 -15.32 16.05
N LEU A 90 8.49 -14.02 15.91
CA LEU A 90 8.51 -13.07 17.02
C LEU A 90 7.51 -13.48 18.11
N SER A 91 7.95 -13.43 19.36
CA SER A 91 7.03 -13.50 20.49
C SER A 91 6.09 -12.29 20.50
N THR A 92 4.94 -12.41 21.18
CA THR A 92 4.01 -11.29 21.32
C THR A 92 4.68 -10.03 21.88
N ALA A 93 5.56 -10.20 22.88
CA ALA A 93 6.29 -9.07 23.46
C ALA A 93 7.23 -8.39 22.46
N GLN A 94 7.90 -9.14 21.61
CA GLN A 94 8.76 -8.61 20.55
C GLN A 94 7.95 -7.90 19.46
N ALA A 95 6.81 -8.47 19.08
CA ALA A 95 5.91 -7.88 18.10
C ALA A 95 5.27 -6.56 18.63
N VAL A 96 4.86 -6.54 19.91
CA VAL A 96 4.38 -5.32 20.57
C VAL A 96 5.49 -4.26 20.64
N LYS A 97 6.73 -4.66 20.93
CA LYS A 97 7.86 -3.72 20.93
C LYS A 97 8.12 -3.11 19.55
N LEU A 98 7.91 -3.89 18.48
CA LEU A 98 8.13 -3.44 17.10
C LEU A 98 6.99 -2.54 16.60
N PHE A 99 5.73 -2.95 16.80
CA PHE A 99 4.58 -2.30 16.18
C PHE A 99 3.74 -1.43 17.12
N GLY A 100 3.91 -1.58 18.44
CA GLY A 100 2.96 -1.06 19.42
C GLY A 100 1.71 -1.95 19.50
N VAL A 101 0.96 -1.83 20.59
CA VAL A 101 -0.25 -2.62 20.83
C VAL A 101 -1.31 -2.29 19.78
N GLU A 102 -1.45 -1.02 19.43
CA GLU A 102 -2.45 -0.48 18.50
C GLU A 102 -2.27 -0.97 17.05
N ASN A 103 -1.03 -1.24 16.63
CA ASN A 103 -0.75 -1.65 15.24
C ASN A 103 -0.47 -3.16 15.09
N LEU A 104 -0.42 -3.88 16.21
CA LEU A 104 -0.12 -5.32 16.21
C LEU A 104 -1.14 -6.12 15.41
N ASN A 105 -2.42 -5.78 15.52
CA ASN A 105 -3.48 -6.44 14.78
C ASN A 105 -3.30 -6.27 13.27
N ALA A 106 -3.10 -5.06 12.81
CA ALA A 106 -2.89 -4.78 11.38
C ALA A 106 -1.63 -5.47 10.85
N ALA A 107 -0.51 -5.43 11.59
CA ALA A 107 0.72 -6.13 11.23
C ALA A 107 0.49 -7.65 11.12
N SER A 108 -0.22 -8.24 12.08
CA SER A 108 -0.54 -9.67 12.08
C SER A 108 -1.42 -10.05 10.89
N ILE A 109 -2.44 -9.25 10.56
CA ILE A 109 -3.31 -9.47 9.40
C ILE A 109 -2.50 -9.46 8.11
N LEU A 110 -1.64 -8.48 7.92
CA LEU A 110 -0.81 -8.37 6.71
C LEU A 110 0.17 -9.56 6.58
N VAL A 111 0.82 -9.96 7.66
CA VAL A 111 1.73 -11.11 7.69
C VAL A 111 1.00 -12.41 7.36
N GLN A 112 -0.16 -12.64 7.97
CA GLN A 112 -0.95 -13.86 7.77
C GLN A 112 -1.55 -13.96 6.37
N ASN A 113 -1.87 -12.83 5.76
CA ASN A 113 -2.50 -12.74 4.45
C ASN A 113 -1.55 -12.26 3.33
N ARG A 114 -0.23 -12.43 3.50
CA ARG A 114 0.76 -11.97 2.53
C ARG A 114 0.59 -12.59 1.14
N SER A 115 0.22 -13.88 1.06
CA SER A 115 -0.06 -14.54 -0.24
C SER A 115 -1.22 -13.86 -0.96
N LYS A 116 -2.28 -13.52 -0.25
CA LYS A 116 -3.41 -12.79 -0.80
C LYS A 116 -3.05 -11.37 -1.21
N LEU A 117 -2.17 -10.72 -0.44
CA LEU A 117 -1.62 -9.41 -0.82
C LEU A 117 -0.87 -9.50 -2.16
N ASP A 118 -0.07 -10.53 -2.36
CA ASP A 118 0.65 -10.75 -3.62
C ASP A 118 -0.30 -11.06 -4.78
N GLU A 119 -1.31 -11.91 -4.56
CA GLU A 119 -2.34 -12.21 -5.56
C GLU A 119 -3.13 -10.96 -5.98
N LEU A 120 -3.56 -10.15 -5.02
CA LEU A 120 -4.27 -8.90 -5.29
C LEU A 120 -3.36 -7.89 -6.00
N THR A 121 -2.10 -7.77 -5.59
CA THR A 121 -1.12 -6.91 -6.25
C THR A 121 -0.93 -7.33 -7.70
N ALA A 122 -0.73 -8.62 -7.97
CA ALA A 122 -0.59 -9.14 -9.31
C ALA A 122 -1.86 -8.91 -10.15
N SER A 123 -3.04 -9.11 -9.56
CA SER A 123 -4.32 -8.86 -10.23
C SER A 123 -4.53 -7.38 -10.59
N LEU A 124 -4.00 -6.47 -9.79
CA LEU A 124 -4.06 -5.03 -10.06
C LEU A 124 -3.01 -4.60 -11.09
N THR A 125 -1.82 -5.21 -11.07
CA THR A 125 -0.71 -4.90 -11.98
C THR A 125 -0.89 -5.49 -13.38
N GLY A 126 -1.49 -6.69 -13.49
CA GLY A 126 -1.62 -7.42 -14.76
C GLY A 126 -2.78 -6.96 -15.64
N THR A 127 -3.62 -6.05 -15.19
CA THR A 127 -4.84 -5.70 -15.89
C THR A 127 -4.76 -4.32 -16.53
N LYS A 128 -4.58 -4.28 -17.86
CA LYS A 128 -5.18 -3.21 -18.70
C LYS A 128 -6.65 -2.93 -18.29
N THR A 129 -7.31 -3.91 -17.69
CA THR A 129 -8.66 -3.82 -17.10
C THR A 129 -8.77 -2.81 -15.97
N ALA A 130 -7.74 -2.54 -15.19
CA ALA A 130 -7.78 -1.43 -14.23
C ALA A 130 -7.86 -0.09 -14.97
N HIS A 131 -7.14 0.04 -16.08
CA HIS A 131 -7.17 1.22 -16.94
C HIS A 131 -8.44 1.29 -17.79
N GLU A 132 -8.87 0.18 -18.39
CA GLU A 132 -10.11 0.12 -19.18
C GLU A 132 -11.37 0.25 -18.32
N GLN A 133 -11.42 -0.36 -17.14
CA GLN A 133 -12.55 -0.18 -16.23
C GLN A 133 -12.53 1.16 -15.51
N ALA A 134 -11.36 1.76 -15.26
CA ALA A 134 -11.27 3.16 -14.86
C ALA A 134 -11.81 4.06 -15.97
N SER A 135 -11.46 3.84 -17.24
CA SER A 135 -11.94 4.63 -18.37
C SER A 135 -13.46 4.48 -18.61
N ILE A 136 -14.03 3.28 -18.45
CA ILE A 136 -15.46 3.03 -18.64
C ILE A 136 -16.29 3.57 -17.47
N ARG A 137 -15.77 3.58 -16.25
CA ARG A 137 -16.46 4.13 -15.08
C ARG A 137 -16.16 5.60 -14.78
N VAL A 138 -15.06 6.15 -15.28
CA VAL A 138 -14.73 7.58 -15.26
C VAL A 138 -15.79 8.41 -16.00
N ASN A 139 -16.44 7.85 -17.00
CA ASN A 139 -17.61 8.49 -17.61
C ASN A 139 -18.84 8.57 -16.67
N ASN A 140 -18.86 7.79 -15.59
CA ASN A 140 -19.97 7.76 -14.62
C ASN A 140 -19.60 8.22 -13.19
N LEU A 141 -18.30 8.34 -12.87
CA LEU A 141 -17.77 8.71 -11.54
C LEU A 141 -16.68 9.78 -11.66
N ASN A 142 -16.99 10.82 -12.37
CA ASN A 142 -16.10 11.87 -12.94
C ASN A 142 -15.31 12.72 -11.94
N GLY A 143 -14.74 12.19 -10.93
CA GLY A 143 -13.93 13.00 -10.02
C GLY A 143 -13.03 12.18 -9.10
N ASP A 144 -13.57 11.16 -8.46
CA ASP A 144 -12.92 10.59 -7.30
C ASP A 144 -11.70 9.70 -7.63
N LEU A 145 -11.73 8.93 -8.72
CA LEU A 145 -10.62 8.03 -9.08
C LEU A 145 -9.47 8.77 -9.78
N LEU A 146 -9.79 9.77 -10.64
CA LEU A 146 -8.80 10.69 -11.21
C LEU A 146 -8.21 11.57 -10.11
N GLY A 147 -9.04 12.02 -9.15
CA GLY A 147 -8.59 12.72 -7.96
C GLY A 147 -7.65 11.89 -7.10
N LEU A 148 -7.89 10.58 -6.99
CA LEU A 148 -7.06 9.65 -6.23
C LEU A 148 -5.70 9.42 -6.90
N SER A 149 -5.69 9.13 -8.20
CA SER A 149 -4.47 8.94 -8.97
C SER A 149 -3.66 10.23 -9.00
N SER A 150 -4.30 11.37 -9.26
CA SER A 150 -3.64 12.69 -9.25
C SER A 150 -3.15 13.10 -7.87
N ALA A 151 -3.88 12.76 -6.80
CA ALA A 151 -3.42 13.02 -5.43
C ALA A 151 -2.19 12.17 -5.07
N PHE A 152 -2.18 10.90 -5.49
CA PHE A 152 -1.03 10.02 -5.32
C PHE A 152 0.17 10.52 -6.15
N GLU A 153 -0.02 10.86 -7.42
CA GLU A 153 0.99 11.46 -8.28
C GLU A 153 1.53 12.77 -7.72
N GLY A 154 0.65 13.64 -7.23
CA GLY A 154 1.04 14.89 -6.59
C GLY A 154 1.86 14.69 -5.31
N MET A 155 1.56 13.66 -4.52
CA MET A 155 2.37 13.27 -3.36
C MET A 155 3.74 12.73 -3.79
N VAL A 156 3.75 11.86 -4.80
CA VAL A 156 4.96 11.24 -5.35
C VAL A 156 5.88 12.30 -5.98
N ILE A 157 5.34 13.27 -6.72
CA ILE A 157 6.10 14.38 -7.30
C ILE A 157 6.69 15.29 -6.21
N LYS A 158 5.91 15.63 -5.18
CA LYS A 158 6.43 16.45 -4.05
C LYS A 158 7.55 15.76 -3.30
N ILE A 159 7.49 14.44 -3.13
CA ILE A 159 8.53 13.66 -2.48
C ILE A 159 9.75 13.52 -3.40
N GLY A 160 9.54 13.31 -4.70
CA GLY A 160 10.61 13.22 -5.70
C GLY A 160 11.40 14.50 -5.90
N GLN A 161 10.79 15.66 -5.68
CA GLN A 161 11.47 16.95 -5.73
C GLN A 161 12.32 17.23 -4.49
N SER A 162 12.06 16.54 -3.40
CA SER A 162 12.80 16.74 -2.13
C SER A 162 13.92 15.74 -1.90
N SER A 163 14.09 14.71 -2.74
CA SER A 163 15.18 13.74 -2.56
C SER A 163 15.74 13.23 -3.89
N ASN A 164 17.03 13.44 -4.08
CA ASN A 164 17.83 12.88 -5.18
C ASN A 164 18.24 11.41 -4.87
N GLY A 165 17.27 10.51 -4.69
CA GLY A 165 17.55 9.13 -4.30
C GLY A 165 16.81 8.08 -5.14
N PRO A 166 16.95 6.79 -4.81
CA PRO A 166 16.39 5.65 -5.56
C PRO A 166 14.86 5.66 -5.73
N LEU A 167 14.16 6.57 -5.06
CA LEU A 167 12.74 6.86 -5.26
C LEU A 167 12.40 7.29 -6.69
N ARG A 168 13.35 7.91 -7.41
CA ARG A 168 13.13 8.38 -8.78
C ARG A 168 12.85 7.25 -9.78
N SER A 169 13.49 6.10 -9.59
CA SER A 169 13.32 4.93 -10.46
C SER A 169 11.96 4.25 -10.26
N GLY A 170 11.49 4.16 -9.01
CA GLY A 170 10.16 3.62 -8.70
C GLY A 170 9.03 4.51 -9.21
N ILE A 171 9.22 5.83 -9.15
CA ILE A 171 8.28 6.84 -9.64
C ILE A 171 8.17 6.82 -11.16
N GLN A 172 9.30 6.70 -11.90
CA GLN A 172 9.30 6.61 -13.35
C GLN A 172 8.53 5.38 -13.84
N VAL A 173 8.73 4.22 -13.21
CA VAL A 173 8.00 2.99 -13.57
C VAL A 173 6.50 3.14 -13.31
N ALA A 174 6.09 3.76 -12.21
CA ALA A 174 4.68 4.02 -11.92
C ALA A 174 4.05 5.02 -12.90
N THR A 175 4.79 6.05 -13.30
CA THR A 175 4.31 7.07 -14.24
C THR A 175 4.22 6.53 -15.66
N GLU A 176 5.18 5.69 -16.09
CA GLU A 176 5.14 5.02 -17.39
C GLU A 176 4.01 3.99 -17.49
N ALA A 177 3.73 3.26 -16.41
CA ALA A 177 2.60 2.33 -16.35
C ALA A 177 1.23 3.02 -16.37
N LEU A 178 1.15 4.29 -15.95
CA LEU A 178 -0.08 5.09 -15.98
C LEU A 178 -0.28 5.83 -17.32
N ASN A 179 0.80 6.04 -18.09
CA ASN A 179 0.78 6.75 -19.37
C ASN A 179 0.81 5.84 -20.60
N SER A 180 0.94 4.52 -20.40
CA SER A 180 0.89 3.50 -21.45
C SER A 180 -0.46 2.79 -21.47
#